data_b8714b08d7f891548c459c6a43462b7e
#
_entry.id   b8714b08d7f891548c459c6a43462b7e
#
_cell.length_a   1.000
_cell.length_b   1.000
_cell.length_c   1.000
_cell.angle_alpha   90.00
_cell.angle_beta   90.00
_cell.angle_gamma   90.00
#
_symmetry.space_group_name_H-M   'P 1'
#
loop_
_entity.id
_entity.type
_entity.pdbx_description
1 polymer ?
#
loop_
_entity_poly.entity_id
_entity_poly.type
_entity_poly.pdbx_seq_one_letter_code
_entity_poly.pdbx_strand_id
1 'polypeptide(L)'
;MRAPRALVARLPHVLLALALAVVVGGVATAVTTVSTRVASGARPPSDPAQPRGTAPTGQAAPPVAPVRPELRAVQAVPVAALQARIPADVLIVSRQRLPEAVLRQLVAATGASSTLTVASGPVHLGTGQTTALGVDPSSFRAWTPMGTAESDGVWRSIASDEGSVAHVVAQALHVSLGGSVVATSVGSAKLRVGSFATTGLPGIGLVVDAARSGQLGLSAGTGLLLSAPQRDPDVTAAYARDVVARLGVVNAVQVDRQASGRWVAPTTGRVTSLFGPRVAPRPGASSFHEGLDIGAPIGTPIYAMSDGVVLYAGPASGFGSEVVLSHRGGVTTVYGHVSRILVPSGRVAVGQPIALVGNEGESTGPHLHTEVRVDDQPVDPLIWLRNHGVVLS
;
A
#
# COMPACT_ATOMS: atom_id res chain seq x y z
N MET A 1 -57.32 -2.05 43.41
CA MET A 1 -56.93 -2.79 42.20
C MET A 1 -55.44 -2.59 42.00
N ARG A 2 -54.63 -3.61 42.27
CA ARG A 2 -53.14 -3.58 42.17
C ARG A 2 -52.74 -4.13 40.83
N ALA A 3 -51.92 -3.39 40.09
CA ALA A 3 -51.29 -3.86 38.84
C ALA A 3 -50.06 -4.74 39.15
N PRO A 4 -49.78 -5.78 38.36
CA PRO A 4 -48.67 -6.70 38.61
C PRO A 4 -47.33 -6.14 38.09
N ARG A 5 -46.27 -6.32 38.88
CA ARG A 5 -44.88 -6.02 38.54
C ARG A 5 -44.35 -7.03 37.52
N ALA A 6 -43.85 -6.54 36.41
CA ALA A 6 -43.10 -7.34 35.43
C ALA A 6 -41.70 -7.71 36.00
N LEU A 7 -41.41 -9.00 35.97
CA LEU A 7 -40.16 -9.62 36.38
C LEU A 7 -39.17 -9.53 35.22
N VAL A 8 -38.10 -8.73 35.34
CA VAL A 8 -37.02 -8.67 34.40
C VAL A 8 -36.03 -9.79 34.70
N ALA A 9 -36.01 -10.82 33.85
CA ALA A 9 -35.06 -11.89 33.94
C ALA A 9 -33.68 -11.41 33.45
N ARG A 10 -32.69 -11.46 34.34
CA ARG A 10 -31.26 -11.24 34.00
C ARG A 10 -30.69 -12.54 33.44
N LEU A 11 -30.23 -12.52 32.19
CA LEU A 11 -29.39 -13.57 31.59
C LEU A 11 -27.91 -13.34 31.96
N PRO A 12 -27.17 -14.37 32.33
CA PRO A 12 -25.76 -14.23 32.64
C PRO A 12 -24.91 -14.18 31.37
N HIS A 13 -23.95 -13.26 31.32
CA HIS A 13 -22.93 -13.17 30.28
C HIS A 13 -21.96 -14.36 30.42
N VAL A 14 -21.98 -15.25 29.45
CA VAL A 14 -20.97 -16.29 29.28
C VAL A 14 -19.82 -15.66 28.47
N LEU A 15 -18.72 -15.37 29.14
CA LEU A 15 -17.42 -15.04 28.53
C LEU A 15 -16.84 -16.32 27.90
N LEU A 16 -16.85 -16.41 26.59
CA LEU A 16 -16.10 -17.42 25.84
C LEU A 16 -14.71 -16.88 25.56
N ALA A 17 -13.75 -17.20 26.44
CA ALA A 17 -12.33 -16.97 26.18
C ALA A 17 -11.81 -18.06 25.23
N LEU A 18 -11.55 -17.73 23.98
CA LEU A 18 -10.84 -18.61 23.05
C LEU A 18 -9.33 -18.44 23.29
N ALA A 19 -8.73 -19.43 23.96
CA ALA A 19 -7.27 -19.51 24.07
C ALA A 19 -6.68 -20.00 22.74
N LEU A 20 -5.95 -19.12 22.03
CA LEU A 20 -5.15 -19.48 20.87
C LEU A 20 -3.80 -20.03 21.36
N ALA A 21 -3.62 -21.35 21.33
CA ALA A 21 -2.34 -21.98 21.61
C ALA A 21 -1.41 -21.80 20.41
N VAL A 22 -0.41 -20.94 20.55
CA VAL A 22 0.71 -20.84 19.59
C VAL A 22 1.69 -21.96 19.91
N VAL A 23 1.76 -22.97 19.06
CA VAL A 23 2.81 -23.98 19.09
C VAL A 23 4.05 -23.40 18.43
N VAL A 24 5.02 -22.97 19.25
CA VAL A 24 6.36 -22.62 18.80
C VAL A 24 7.15 -23.89 18.65
N GLY A 25 7.23 -24.41 17.42
CA GLY A 25 8.14 -25.49 17.04
C GLY A 25 9.55 -24.90 16.83
N GLY A 26 10.42 -25.03 17.83
CA GLY A 26 11.83 -24.69 17.70
C GLY A 26 12.55 -25.69 16.78
N VAL A 27 13.03 -25.22 15.64
CA VAL A 27 14.03 -25.91 14.83
C VAL A 27 15.40 -25.34 15.20
N ALA A 28 16.17 -26.11 15.94
CA ALA A 28 17.57 -25.83 16.22
C ALA A 28 18.38 -26.09 14.94
N THR A 29 18.83 -25.06 14.25
CA THR A 29 19.83 -25.16 13.19
C THR A 29 21.24 -25.09 13.80
N ALA A 30 21.94 -26.22 13.73
CA ALA A 30 23.34 -26.29 14.08
C ALA A 30 24.17 -25.47 13.07
N VAL A 31 24.82 -24.41 13.54
CA VAL A 31 25.78 -23.66 12.75
C VAL A 31 27.14 -24.38 12.86
N THR A 32 27.54 -25.04 11.77
CA THR A 32 28.88 -25.60 11.62
C THR A 32 29.81 -24.49 11.14
N THR A 33 30.64 -23.97 12.03
CA THR A 33 31.69 -23.03 11.68
C THR A 33 32.84 -23.79 11.02
N VAL A 34 33.03 -23.58 9.74
CA VAL A 34 34.26 -24.02 9.04
C VAL A 34 35.32 -22.92 9.19
N SER A 35 36.29 -23.18 10.03
CA SER A 35 37.50 -22.36 10.14
C SER A 35 38.42 -22.66 8.96
N THR A 36 38.56 -21.74 8.03
CA THR A 36 39.63 -21.75 7.03
C THR A 36 40.87 -21.03 7.61
N ARG A 37 41.91 -21.80 7.94
CA ARG A 37 43.27 -21.30 8.25
C ARG A 37 43.85 -20.67 6.98
N VAL A 38 44.20 -19.40 7.05
CA VAL A 38 45.08 -18.75 6.09
C VAL A 38 46.51 -19.16 6.41
N ALA A 39 47.13 -19.90 5.49
CA ALA A 39 48.57 -20.14 5.53
C ALA A 39 49.28 -19.04 4.75
N SER A 40 50.14 -18.33 5.47
CA SER A 40 51.08 -17.34 4.94
C SER A 40 52.34 -18.07 4.42
N GLY A 41 52.86 -17.61 3.29
CA GLY A 41 54.30 -17.78 3.05
C GLY A 41 54.70 -18.35 1.68
N ALA A 42 55.57 -17.57 1.08
CA ALA A 42 56.66 -17.88 0.19
C ALA A 42 56.52 -17.50 -1.30
N ARG A 43 57.33 -16.53 -1.65
CA ARG A 43 57.74 -16.09 -2.97
C ARG A 43 58.66 -17.13 -3.64
N PRO A 44 58.55 -17.43 -4.91
CA PRO A 44 59.57 -18.16 -5.67
C PRO A 44 60.58 -17.24 -6.37
N PRO A 45 61.77 -17.78 -6.69
CA PRO A 45 62.83 -17.01 -7.32
C PRO A 45 62.77 -16.99 -8.86
N SER A 46 63.51 -16.04 -9.40
CA SER A 46 63.70 -15.66 -10.79
C SER A 46 64.43 -16.69 -11.68
N ASP A 47 63.99 -16.79 -12.92
CA ASP A 47 64.65 -16.97 -14.26
C ASP A 47 65.77 -18.00 -14.47
N PRO A 48 65.97 -18.59 -15.67
CA PRO A 48 66.27 -17.90 -16.91
C PRO A 48 65.85 -18.53 -18.28
N ALA A 49 65.94 -17.69 -19.31
CA ALA A 49 66.36 -17.94 -20.70
C ALA A 49 65.45 -18.68 -21.68
N GLN A 50 65.18 -17.96 -22.73
CA GLN A 50 64.58 -18.27 -24.06
C GLN A 50 65.29 -19.39 -24.83
N PRO A 51 64.63 -19.97 -25.88
CA PRO A 51 64.95 -19.50 -27.22
C PRO A 51 63.74 -19.29 -28.14
N ARG A 52 64.02 -18.45 -29.16
CA ARG A 52 63.15 -18.02 -30.27
C ARG A 52 62.75 -19.17 -31.18
N GLY A 53 61.44 -19.29 -31.44
CA GLY A 53 60.88 -20.08 -32.51
C GLY A 53 60.06 -19.20 -33.45
N THR A 54 60.35 -19.26 -34.73
CA THR A 54 59.82 -18.51 -35.86
C THR A 54 58.31 -18.73 -36.02
N ALA A 55 57.55 -17.64 -36.22
CA ALA A 55 56.12 -17.62 -36.54
C ALA A 55 55.82 -18.06 -37.99
N PRO A 56 54.70 -18.73 -38.26
CA PRO A 56 54.09 -18.74 -39.57
C PRO A 56 53.05 -17.60 -39.68
N THR A 57 53.16 -16.86 -40.72
CA THR A 57 52.17 -15.85 -41.18
C THR A 57 50.85 -16.50 -41.47
N GLY A 58 49.90 -16.32 -40.55
CA GLY A 58 48.48 -16.65 -40.73
C GLY A 58 47.70 -15.36 -41.00
N GLN A 59 46.96 -15.33 -42.09
CA GLN A 59 46.07 -14.27 -42.50
C GLN A 59 45.11 -13.89 -41.37
N ALA A 60 45.08 -12.61 -41.05
CA ALA A 60 44.11 -12.08 -40.08
C ALA A 60 42.68 -12.15 -40.71
N ALA A 61 41.80 -12.84 -40.03
CA ALA A 61 40.38 -12.79 -40.30
C ALA A 61 39.84 -11.36 -40.08
N PRO A 62 38.91 -10.90 -40.90
CA PRO A 62 38.33 -9.56 -40.72
C PRO A 62 37.67 -9.44 -39.37
N PRO A 63 37.71 -8.26 -38.72
CA PRO A 63 37.06 -8.05 -37.44
C PRO A 63 35.56 -8.26 -37.56
N VAL A 64 35.02 -9.24 -36.81
CA VAL A 64 33.60 -9.42 -36.64
C VAL A 64 33.08 -8.18 -35.92
N ALA A 65 32.29 -7.37 -36.61
CA ALA A 65 31.61 -6.23 -35.99
C ALA A 65 30.79 -6.72 -34.78
N PRO A 66 30.82 -6.02 -33.66
CA PRO A 66 29.97 -6.39 -32.52
C PRO A 66 28.51 -6.30 -32.95
N VAL A 67 27.84 -7.43 -32.98
CA VAL A 67 26.37 -7.50 -33.13
C VAL A 67 25.81 -6.77 -31.90
N ARG A 68 25.45 -5.51 -32.08
CA ARG A 68 24.62 -4.80 -31.09
C ARG A 68 23.30 -5.55 -31.08
N PRO A 69 22.85 -6.10 -29.92
CA PRO A 69 21.49 -6.57 -29.84
C PRO A 69 20.61 -5.34 -30.08
N GLU A 70 19.89 -5.34 -31.19
CA GLU A 70 18.80 -4.40 -31.39
C GLU A 70 17.85 -4.60 -30.23
N LEU A 71 17.87 -3.67 -29.29
CA LEU A 71 16.80 -3.53 -28.31
C LEU A 71 15.55 -3.30 -29.16
N ARG A 72 14.78 -4.37 -29.37
CA ARG A 72 13.41 -4.24 -29.87
C ARG A 72 12.78 -3.18 -29.01
N ALA A 73 12.52 -2.02 -29.58
CA ALA A 73 11.71 -0.99 -28.96
C ALA A 73 10.38 -1.68 -28.60
N VAL A 74 10.17 -1.93 -27.32
CA VAL A 74 8.88 -2.38 -26.82
C VAL A 74 7.93 -1.26 -27.24
N GLN A 75 7.05 -1.55 -28.20
CA GLN A 75 6.04 -0.59 -28.63
C GLN A 75 5.25 -0.24 -27.38
N ALA A 76 5.37 1.02 -26.96
CA ALA A 76 4.65 1.50 -25.79
C ALA A 76 3.16 1.36 -26.09
N VAL A 77 2.49 0.48 -25.36
CA VAL A 77 1.04 0.34 -25.46
C VAL A 77 0.43 1.67 -25.02
N PRO A 78 -0.33 2.35 -25.88
CA PRO A 78 -0.88 3.65 -25.54
C PRO A 78 -1.92 3.49 -24.41
N VAL A 79 -1.69 4.19 -23.30
CA VAL A 79 -2.68 4.32 -22.22
C VAL A 79 -3.52 5.56 -22.51
N ALA A 80 -4.85 5.41 -22.53
CA ALA A 80 -5.76 6.52 -22.76
C ALA A 80 -5.60 7.61 -21.69
N ALA A 81 -5.74 8.87 -22.09
CA ALA A 81 -5.71 9.98 -21.15
C ALA A 81 -6.85 9.88 -20.11
N LEU A 82 -6.54 10.25 -18.88
CA LEU A 82 -7.54 10.33 -17.82
C LEU A 82 -8.55 11.45 -18.16
N GLN A 83 -9.82 11.10 -18.30
CA GLN A 83 -10.87 12.09 -18.54
C GLN A 83 -11.55 12.56 -17.25
N ALA A 84 -11.98 11.60 -16.42
CA ALA A 84 -12.57 11.88 -15.12
C ALA A 84 -12.33 10.70 -14.19
N ARG A 85 -12.31 10.97 -12.89
CA ARG A 85 -12.24 9.92 -11.88
C ARG A 85 -13.63 9.38 -11.58
N ILE A 86 -13.69 8.08 -11.31
CA ILE A 86 -14.87 7.34 -10.90
C ILE A 86 -14.60 6.84 -9.47
N PRO A 87 -15.27 7.40 -8.44
CA PRO A 87 -15.07 6.93 -7.07
C PRO A 87 -15.59 5.49 -6.94
N ALA A 88 -14.73 4.57 -6.51
CA ALA A 88 -15.15 3.22 -6.19
C ALA A 88 -15.84 3.18 -4.82
N ASP A 89 -17.00 2.54 -4.72
CA ASP A 89 -17.72 2.35 -3.46
C ASP A 89 -17.62 0.94 -2.94
N VAL A 90 -17.62 -0.03 -3.85
CA VAL A 90 -17.57 -1.45 -3.53
C VAL A 90 -16.67 -2.16 -4.51
N LEU A 91 -15.79 -3.01 -3.97
CA LEU A 91 -15.06 -4.04 -4.71
C LEU A 91 -15.65 -5.40 -4.34
N ILE A 92 -16.12 -6.15 -5.32
CA ILE A 92 -16.55 -7.53 -5.15
C ILE A 92 -15.46 -8.43 -5.72
N VAL A 93 -15.00 -9.39 -4.93
CA VAL A 93 -14.04 -10.41 -5.35
C VAL A 93 -14.72 -11.77 -5.26
N SER A 94 -14.74 -12.51 -6.36
CA SER A 94 -15.33 -13.82 -6.49
C SER A 94 -14.27 -14.85 -6.90
N ARG A 95 -14.47 -16.11 -6.51
CA ARG A 95 -13.63 -17.22 -6.99
C ARG A 95 -13.93 -17.62 -8.44
N GLN A 96 -15.10 -17.25 -8.94
CA GLN A 96 -15.56 -17.56 -10.28
C GLN A 96 -16.05 -16.27 -10.96
N ARG A 97 -16.08 -16.30 -12.29
CA ARG A 97 -16.63 -15.20 -13.06
C ARG A 97 -18.06 -14.89 -12.61
N LEU A 98 -18.32 -13.61 -12.35
CA LEU A 98 -19.66 -13.14 -11.99
C LEU A 98 -20.62 -13.25 -13.20
N PRO A 99 -21.72 -13.98 -13.07
CA PRO A 99 -22.71 -14.07 -14.14
C PRO A 99 -23.36 -12.70 -14.40
N GLU A 100 -23.72 -12.46 -15.64
CA GLU A 100 -24.42 -11.23 -16.05
C GLU A 100 -25.68 -10.92 -15.22
N ALA A 101 -26.43 -11.97 -14.84
CA ALA A 101 -27.61 -11.83 -14.00
C ALA A 101 -27.26 -11.26 -12.62
N VAL A 102 -26.13 -11.67 -12.04
CA VAL A 102 -25.60 -11.16 -10.76
C VAL A 102 -25.19 -9.69 -10.91
N LEU A 103 -24.49 -9.35 -12.00
CA LEU A 103 -24.11 -7.96 -12.28
C LEU A 103 -25.33 -7.05 -12.36
N ARG A 104 -26.37 -7.45 -13.11
CA ARG A 104 -27.63 -6.69 -13.19
C ARG A 104 -28.30 -6.52 -11.83
N GLN A 105 -28.36 -7.57 -11.00
CA GLN A 105 -28.94 -7.49 -9.66
C GLN A 105 -28.14 -6.56 -8.74
N LEU A 106 -26.81 -6.61 -8.80
CA LEU A 106 -25.94 -5.71 -8.05
C LEU A 106 -26.16 -4.26 -8.45
N VAL A 107 -26.18 -3.96 -9.75
CA VAL A 107 -26.44 -2.60 -10.25
C VAL A 107 -27.82 -2.11 -9.79
N ALA A 108 -28.86 -2.94 -9.92
CA ALA A 108 -30.23 -2.57 -9.51
C ALA A 108 -30.31 -2.32 -8.00
N ALA A 109 -29.71 -3.19 -7.17
CA ALA A 109 -29.77 -3.07 -5.72
C ALA A 109 -28.96 -1.88 -5.20
N THR A 110 -27.76 -1.66 -5.75
CA THR A 110 -26.85 -0.60 -5.29
C THR A 110 -27.16 0.76 -5.92
N GLY A 111 -27.85 0.81 -7.05
CA GLY A 111 -28.03 2.03 -7.83
C GLY A 111 -26.72 2.51 -8.46
N ALA A 112 -25.78 1.60 -8.74
CA ALA A 112 -24.51 1.95 -9.34
C ALA A 112 -24.70 2.58 -10.71
N SER A 113 -24.08 3.75 -10.92
CA SER A 113 -24.02 4.46 -12.19
C SER A 113 -22.84 4.04 -13.07
N SER A 114 -21.82 3.44 -12.47
CA SER A 114 -20.64 2.96 -13.16
C SER A 114 -20.19 1.62 -12.58
N THR A 115 -19.70 0.75 -13.46
CA THR A 115 -19.14 -0.55 -13.10
C THR A 115 -17.89 -0.84 -13.91
N LEU A 116 -16.95 -1.58 -13.32
CA LEU A 116 -15.78 -2.09 -14.01
C LEU A 116 -15.51 -3.53 -13.57
N THR A 117 -15.49 -4.45 -14.53
CA THR A 117 -15.08 -5.84 -14.29
C THR A 117 -13.57 -5.99 -14.52
N VAL A 118 -12.92 -6.72 -13.63
CA VAL A 118 -11.48 -7.00 -13.67
C VAL A 118 -11.23 -8.49 -13.40
N ALA A 119 -10.04 -8.98 -13.70
CA ALA A 119 -9.58 -10.23 -13.14
C ALA A 119 -9.12 -9.99 -11.69
N SER A 120 -9.41 -10.91 -10.79
CA SER A 120 -8.98 -10.79 -9.40
C SER A 120 -8.74 -12.15 -8.77
N GLY A 121 -7.89 -12.20 -7.77
CA GLY A 121 -7.67 -13.41 -6.99
C GLY A 121 -6.50 -13.29 -6.02
N PRO A 122 -6.40 -14.25 -5.07
CA PRO A 122 -5.30 -14.28 -4.13
C PRO A 122 -3.99 -14.64 -4.82
N VAL A 123 -2.92 -13.96 -4.46
CA VAL A 123 -1.56 -14.26 -4.88
C VAL A 123 -0.62 -14.24 -3.69
N HIS A 124 0.43 -15.04 -3.77
CA HIS A 124 1.58 -14.95 -2.86
C HIS A 124 2.68 -14.14 -3.53
N LEU A 125 3.18 -13.13 -2.83
CA LEU A 125 4.36 -12.37 -3.18
C LEU A 125 5.42 -12.66 -2.12
N GLY A 126 6.47 -13.41 -2.48
CA GLY A 126 7.41 -13.89 -1.48
C GLY A 126 6.71 -14.73 -0.39
N THR A 127 6.80 -14.32 0.87
CA THR A 127 6.14 -14.99 2.00
C THR A 127 4.76 -14.41 2.33
N GLY A 128 4.37 -13.29 1.72
CA GLY A 128 3.11 -12.59 1.99
C GLY A 128 1.99 -13.00 1.02
N GLN A 129 0.76 -13.00 1.52
CA GLN A 129 -0.44 -13.20 0.71
C GLN A 129 -1.15 -11.85 0.52
N THR A 130 -1.60 -11.58 -0.71
CA THR A 130 -2.39 -10.39 -1.06
C THR A 130 -3.36 -10.72 -2.19
N THR A 131 -4.21 -9.77 -2.56
CA THR A 131 -5.03 -9.89 -3.76
C THR A 131 -4.37 -9.17 -4.93
N ALA A 132 -4.34 -9.82 -6.09
CA ALA A 132 -3.93 -9.20 -7.34
C ALA A 132 -5.15 -8.84 -8.19
N LEU A 133 -5.01 -7.76 -8.96
CA LEU A 133 -5.93 -7.37 -10.02
C LEU A 133 -5.23 -7.43 -11.37
N GLY A 134 -5.93 -8.03 -12.36
CA GLY A 134 -5.59 -7.93 -13.78
C GLY A 134 -6.54 -6.95 -14.43
N VAL A 135 -6.00 -5.86 -14.95
CA VAL A 135 -6.78 -4.69 -15.37
C VAL A 135 -6.40 -4.22 -16.76
N ASP A 136 -7.33 -3.57 -17.45
CA ASP A 136 -6.99 -2.69 -18.56
C ASP A 136 -6.53 -1.34 -17.96
N PRO A 137 -5.27 -0.91 -18.20
CA PRO A 137 -4.72 0.29 -17.58
C PRO A 137 -5.50 1.57 -17.92
N SER A 138 -6.07 1.65 -19.12
CA SER A 138 -6.79 2.83 -19.59
C SER A 138 -8.12 3.05 -18.87
N SER A 139 -8.85 1.98 -18.61
CA SER A 139 -10.15 2.05 -17.92
C SER A 139 -9.99 2.04 -16.40
N PHE A 140 -9.05 1.26 -15.86
CA PHE A 140 -8.91 1.12 -14.42
C PHE A 140 -8.31 2.35 -13.76
N ARG A 141 -7.47 3.14 -14.46
CA ARG A 141 -6.85 4.35 -13.89
C ARG A 141 -7.88 5.33 -13.31
N ALA A 142 -9.06 5.43 -13.94
CA ALA A 142 -10.14 6.31 -13.46
C ALA A 142 -10.68 5.92 -12.08
N TRP A 143 -10.52 4.67 -11.66
CA TRP A 143 -11.04 4.11 -10.42
C TRP A 143 -10.06 4.19 -9.24
N THR A 144 -8.90 4.78 -9.45
CA THR A 144 -7.85 4.88 -8.43
C THR A 144 -7.77 6.31 -7.84
N PRO A 145 -7.10 6.49 -6.68
CA PRO A 145 -6.85 7.81 -6.12
C PRO A 145 -6.16 8.76 -7.10
N MET A 146 -6.37 10.07 -6.95
CA MET A 146 -5.91 11.09 -7.89
C MET A 146 -4.42 10.95 -8.24
N GLY A 147 -3.55 10.84 -7.23
CA GLY A 147 -2.10 10.73 -7.47
C GLY A 147 -1.71 9.50 -8.30
N THR A 148 -2.40 8.37 -8.11
CA THR A 148 -2.21 7.18 -8.94
C THR A 148 -2.86 7.35 -10.32
N ALA A 149 -4.09 7.86 -10.39
CA ALA A 149 -4.83 8.08 -11.64
C ALA A 149 -4.07 9.01 -12.60
N GLU A 150 -3.45 10.07 -12.10
CA GLU A 150 -2.69 11.05 -12.88
C GLU A 150 -1.26 10.61 -13.22
N SER A 151 -0.73 9.58 -12.55
CA SER A 151 0.63 9.09 -12.78
C SER A 151 0.74 8.24 -14.04
N ASP A 152 1.01 8.87 -15.17
CA ASP A 152 1.23 8.16 -16.46
C ASP A 152 2.33 7.10 -16.38
N GLY A 153 3.33 7.30 -15.50
CA GLY A 153 4.41 6.34 -15.28
C GLY A 153 3.90 5.00 -14.76
N VAL A 154 2.96 5.03 -13.81
CA VAL A 154 2.31 3.82 -13.25
C VAL A 154 1.59 3.06 -14.36
N TRP A 155 0.74 3.74 -15.13
CA TRP A 155 -0.11 3.10 -16.13
C TRP A 155 0.69 2.60 -17.32
N ARG A 156 1.72 3.33 -17.74
CA ARG A 156 2.65 2.85 -18.79
C ARG A 156 3.44 1.64 -18.33
N SER A 157 3.88 1.56 -17.09
CA SER A 157 4.60 0.38 -16.60
C SER A 157 3.70 -0.86 -16.61
N ILE A 158 2.44 -0.75 -16.14
CA ILE A 158 1.48 -1.84 -16.19
C ILE A 158 1.21 -2.27 -17.65
N ALA A 159 0.96 -1.32 -18.55
CA ALA A 159 0.74 -1.58 -19.97
C ALA A 159 1.97 -2.19 -20.67
N SER A 160 3.18 -2.02 -20.12
CA SER A 160 4.43 -2.62 -20.60
C SER A 160 4.75 -3.95 -19.93
N ASP A 161 3.75 -4.65 -19.42
CA ASP A 161 3.86 -5.99 -18.83
C ASP A 161 4.65 -6.03 -17.52
N GLU A 162 4.75 -4.90 -16.81
CA GLU A 162 5.35 -4.80 -15.49
C GLU A 162 4.26 -4.84 -14.39
N GLY A 163 4.65 -5.24 -13.18
CA GLY A 163 3.75 -5.21 -12.02
C GLY A 163 3.81 -3.88 -11.30
N SER A 164 2.66 -3.35 -10.88
CA SER A 164 2.56 -2.28 -9.88
C SER A 164 2.26 -2.90 -8.52
N VAL A 165 3.15 -2.67 -7.54
CA VAL A 165 3.03 -3.23 -6.18
C VAL A 165 2.57 -2.14 -5.23
N ALA A 166 1.66 -2.45 -4.32
CA ALA A 166 1.26 -1.50 -3.29
C ALA A 166 2.44 -1.13 -2.39
N HIS A 167 2.55 0.13 -1.99
CA HIS A 167 3.68 0.64 -1.19
C HIS A 167 3.92 -0.20 0.07
N VAL A 168 2.87 -0.51 0.82
CA VAL A 168 2.96 -1.33 2.05
C VAL A 168 3.49 -2.74 1.78
N VAL A 169 3.09 -3.35 0.67
CA VAL A 169 3.56 -4.69 0.27
C VAL A 169 5.01 -4.63 -0.18
N ALA A 170 5.38 -3.59 -0.95
CA ALA A 170 6.75 -3.39 -1.39
C ALA A 170 7.72 -3.19 -0.22
N GLN A 171 7.32 -2.41 0.79
CA GLN A 171 8.09 -2.23 2.03
C GLN A 171 8.24 -3.54 2.80
N ALA A 172 7.14 -4.26 3.05
CA ALA A 172 7.16 -5.53 3.79
C ALA A 172 8.04 -6.59 3.12
N LEU A 173 8.11 -6.59 1.80
CA LEU A 173 8.88 -7.56 1.00
C LEU A 173 10.28 -7.04 0.60
N HIS A 174 10.65 -5.81 1.01
CA HIS A 174 11.91 -5.14 0.64
C HIS A 174 12.14 -5.11 -0.89
N VAL A 175 11.07 -4.87 -1.66
CA VAL A 175 11.12 -4.85 -3.11
C VAL A 175 11.49 -3.46 -3.62
N SER A 176 12.45 -3.40 -4.55
CA SER A 176 12.88 -2.16 -5.18
C SER A 176 12.24 -1.96 -6.58
N LEU A 177 12.08 -0.71 -7.01
CA LEU A 177 11.72 -0.38 -8.39
C LEU A 177 12.76 -0.96 -9.35
N GLY A 178 12.29 -1.53 -10.45
CA GLY A 178 13.14 -2.24 -11.42
C GLY A 178 13.55 -3.64 -10.99
N GLY A 179 13.36 -3.99 -9.71
CA GLY A 179 13.55 -5.34 -9.19
C GLY A 179 12.50 -6.31 -9.71
N SER A 180 12.57 -7.56 -9.28
CA SER A 180 11.61 -8.59 -9.67
C SER A 180 10.99 -9.26 -8.46
N VAL A 181 9.71 -9.59 -8.56
CA VAL A 181 8.99 -10.42 -7.61
C VAL A 181 8.44 -11.65 -8.29
N VAL A 182 8.35 -12.76 -7.57
CA VAL A 182 7.60 -13.94 -8.03
C VAL A 182 6.22 -13.86 -7.41
N ALA A 183 5.22 -13.76 -8.26
CA ALA A 183 3.82 -13.84 -7.88
C ALA A 183 3.30 -15.26 -8.18
N THR A 184 2.74 -15.92 -7.18
CA THR A 184 2.23 -17.30 -7.29
C THR A 184 0.78 -17.33 -6.84
N SER A 185 -0.06 -17.97 -7.67
CA SER A 185 -1.47 -18.27 -7.38
C SER A 185 -1.75 -19.68 -7.90
N VAL A 186 -2.75 -19.89 -8.74
CA VAL A 186 -2.91 -21.12 -9.53
C VAL A 186 -1.77 -21.28 -10.54
N GLY A 187 -1.34 -20.16 -11.13
CA GLY A 187 -0.13 -20.03 -11.93
C GLY A 187 0.99 -19.32 -11.19
N SER A 188 2.13 -19.14 -11.84
CA SER A 188 3.27 -18.41 -11.31
C SER A 188 3.90 -17.55 -12.39
N ALA A 189 4.22 -16.32 -12.06
CA ALA A 189 4.92 -15.40 -12.95
C ALA A 189 6.00 -14.61 -12.21
N LYS A 190 7.17 -14.48 -12.85
CA LYS A 190 8.17 -13.51 -12.42
C LYS A 190 7.82 -12.17 -13.04
N LEU A 191 7.58 -11.18 -12.21
CA LEU A 191 7.19 -9.83 -12.60
C LEU A 191 8.32 -8.86 -12.33
N ARG A 192 8.62 -7.97 -13.27
CA ARG A 192 9.41 -6.78 -12.99
C ARG A 192 8.53 -5.76 -12.30
N VAL A 193 9.02 -5.13 -11.25
CA VAL A 193 8.30 -4.09 -10.51
C VAL A 193 8.57 -2.75 -11.19
N GLY A 194 7.63 -2.29 -11.97
CA GLY A 194 7.76 -1.05 -12.74
C GLY A 194 7.27 0.17 -11.99
N SER A 195 6.39 -0.02 -11.01
CA SER A 195 5.86 1.08 -10.21
C SER A 195 5.42 0.63 -8.81
N PHE A 196 5.37 1.60 -7.91
CA PHE A 196 4.63 1.49 -6.65
C PHE A 196 3.41 2.40 -6.73
N ALA A 197 2.23 1.86 -6.40
CA ALA A 197 1.01 2.65 -6.44
C ALA A 197 0.00 2.18 -5.40
N THR A 198 -0.75 3.14 -4.88
CA THR A 198 -1.91 2.86 -4.03
C THR A 198 -3.16 2.84 -4.90
N THR A 199 -3.85 1.72 -4.92
CA THR A 199 -5.10 1.59 -5.71
C THR A 199 -6.31 2.24 -5.03
N GLY A 200 -6.22 2.51 -3.73
CA GLY A 200 -7.37 2.92 -2.90
C GLY A 200 -8.34 1.77 -2.62
N LEU A 201 -7.98 0.54 -2.98
CA LEU A 201 -8.79 -0.65 -2.80
C LEU A 201 -8.18 -1.51 -1.68
N PRO A 202 -8.92 -1.81 -0.61
CA PRO A 202 -8.42 -2.60 0.51
C PRO A 202 -7.93 -3.98 0.08
N GLY A 203 -6.79 -4.41 0.62
CA GLY A 203 -6.23 -5.74 0.38
C GLY A 203 -5.64 -6.00 -1.01
N ILE A 204 -5.59 -4.97 -1.89
CA ILE A 204 -4.97 -5.09 -3.21
C ILE A 204 -3.49 -4.75 -3.11
N GLY A 205 -2.63 -5.75 -3.29
CA GLY A 205 -1.18 -5.59 -3.22
C GLY A 205 -0.44 -5.65 -4.55
N LEU A 206 -1.10 -6.13 -5.61
CA LEU A 206 -0.51 -6.24 -6.94
C LEU A 206 -1.53 -5.86 -8.02
N VAL A 207 -1.09 -5.06 -8.99
CA VAL A 207 -1.84 -4.77 -10.21
C VAL A 207 -0.97 -5.12 -11.41
N VAL A 208 -1.54 -5.88 -12.34
CA VAL A 208 -0.91 -6.27 -13.60
C VAL A 208 -1.84 -5.98 -14.77
N ASP A 209 -1.31 -5.98 -15.99
CA ASP A 209 -2.13 -5.92 -17.19
C ASP A 209 -3.07 -7.14 -17.29
N ALA A 210 -4.24 -6.94 -17.87
CA ALA A 210 -5.25 -8.00 -18.02
C ALA A 210 -4.71 -9.21 -18.80
N ALA A 211 -3.86 -9.00 -19.81
CA ALA A 211 -3.24 -10.09 -20.56
C ALA A 211 -2.27 -10.91 -19.68
N ARG A 212 -1.57 -10.25 -18.76
CA ARG A 212 -0.64 -10.90 -17.81
C ARG A 212 -1.37 -11.70 -16.74
N SER A 213 -2.56 -11.29 -16.38
CA SER A 213 -3.33 -11.90 -15.28
C SER A 213 -3.59 -13.39 -15.51
N GLY A 214 -3.75 -13.82 -16.76
CA GLY A 214 -3.91 -15.24 -17.11
C GLY A 214 -2.71 -16.12 -16.73
N GLN A 215 -1.48 -15.60 -16.78
CA GLN A 215 -0.27 -16.33 -16.36
C GLN A 215 -0.24 -16.57 -14.83
N LEU A 216 -0.91 -15.70 -14.08
CA LEU A 216 -1.12 -15.87 -12.64
C LEU A 216 -2.30 -16.78 -12.32
N GLY A 217 -3.05 -17.24 -13.33
CA GLY A 217 -4.27 -18.01 -13.14
C GLY A 217 -5.46 -17.18 -12.65
N LEU A 218 -5.40 -15.86 -12.78
CA LEU A 218 -6.53 -14.98 -12.48
C LEU A 218 -7.52 -15.02 -13.63
N SER A 219 -8.79 -15.25 -13.31
CA SER A 219 -9.85 -15.32 -14.31
C SER A 219 -10.50 -13.96 -14.54
N ALA A 220 -10.79 -13.62 -15.79
CA ALA A 220 -11.49 -12.39 -16.13
C ALA A 220 -12.91 -12.37 -15.53
N GLY A 221 -13.34 -11.21 -15.03
CA GLY A 221 -14.68 -11.01 -14.46
C GLY A 221 -14.90 -11.62 -13.08
N THR A 222 -13.83 -11.93 -12.35
CA THR A 222 -13.89 -12.35 -10.95
C THR A 222 -13.87 -11.17 -9.99
N GLY A 223 -13.49 -9.99 -10.46
CA GLY A 223 -13.57 -8.73 -9.72
C GLY A 223 -14.60 -7.78 -10.34
N LEU A 224 -15.34 -7.05 -9.52
CA LEU A 224 -16.29 -6.02 -9.93
C LEU A 224 -16.15 -4.80 -9.03
N LEU A 225 -15.86 -3.65 -9.64
CA LEU A 225 -15.95 -2.35 -9.01
C LEU A 225 -17.30 -1.74 -9.30
N LEU A 226 -17.91 -1.13 -8.28
CA LEU A 226 -19.20 -0.40 -8.36
C LEU A 226 -19.00 1.03 -7.87
N SER A 227 -19.63 1.97 -8.58
CA SER A 227 -19.74 3.37 -8.16
C SER A 227 -21.20 3.80 -8.16
N ALA A 228 -21.68 4.24 -6.99
CA ALA A 228 -23.03 4.77 -6.78
C ALA A 228 -22.95 6.16 -6.10
N PRO A 229 -22.46 7.20 -6.81
CA PRO A 229 -22.10 8.49 -6.23
C PRO A 229 -23.28 9.23 -5.57
N GLN A 230 -24.51 8.85 -5.89
CA GLN A 230 -25.72 9.45 -5.34
C GLN A 230 -26.23 8.75 -4.06
N ARG A 231 -25.52 7.72 -3.59
CA ARG A 231 -25.90 6.94 -2.42
C ARG A 231 -24.78 6.92 -1.40
N ASP A 232 -25.15 6.80 -0.14
CA ASP A 232 -24.17 6.58 0.95
C ASP A 232 -23.37 5.28 0.69
N PRO A 233 -22.03 5.32 0.79
CA PRO A 233 -21.17 4.16 0.56
C PRO A 233 -21.46 2.97 1.47
N ASP A 234 -21.83 3.22 2.74
CA ASP A 234 -22.14 2.15 3.70
C ASP A 234 -23.43 1.43 3.30
N VAL A 235 -24.40 2.20 2.82
CA VAL A 235 -25.67 1.67 2.29
C VAL A 235 -25.41 0.89 1.01
N THR A 236 -24.58 1.42 0.11
CA THR A 236 -24.21 0.74 -1.14
C THR A 236 -23.52 -0.60 -0.86
N ALA A 237 -22.57 -0.61 0.08
CA ALA A 237 -21.88 -1.82 0.48
C ALA A 237 -22.80 -2.82 1.19
N ALA A 238 -23.77 -2.35 1.99
CA ALA A 238 -24.76 -3.22 2.63
C ALA A 238 -25.65 -3.92 1.60
N TYR A 239 -26.14 -3.20 0.60
CA TYR A 239 -26.92 -3.80 -0.50
C TYR A 239 -26.08 -4.79 -1.33
N ALA A 240 -24.83 -4.44 -1.64
CA ALA A 240 -23.94 -5.34 -2.37
C ALA A 240 -23.70 -6.65 -1.58
N ARG A 241 -23.43 -6.56 -0.27
CA ARG A 241 -23.26 -7.73 0.60
C ARG A 241 -24.49 -8.61 0.67
N ASP A 242 -25.68 -8.01 0.77
CA ASP A 242 -26.95 -8.74 0.80
C ASP A 242 -27.20 -9.52 -0.51
N VAL A 243 -26.95 -8.90 -1.67
CA VAL A 243 -27.03 -9.59 -2.96
C VAL A 243 -26.01 -10.73 -3.06
N VAL A 244 -24.76 -10.48 -2.68
CA VAL A 244 -23.68 -11.46 -2.72
C VAL A 244 -23.98 -12.66 -1.81
N ALA A 245 -24.48 -12.40 -0.59
CA ALA A 245 -24.84 -13.45 0.36
C ALA A 245 -25.96 -14.36 -0.15
N ARG A 246 -27.01 -13.74 -0.74
CA ARG A 246 -28.13 -14.50 -1.31
C ARG A 246 -27.74 -15.36 -2.50
N LEU A 247 -26.73 -14.93 -3.26
CA LEU A 247 -26.30 -15.63 -4.47
C LEU A 247 -25.12 -16.59 -4.24
N GLY A 248 -24.63 -16.71 -3.00
CA GLY A 248 -23.47 -17.55 -2.66
C GLY A 248 -22.17 -17.11 -3.31
N VAL A 249 -22.08 -15.84 -3.75
CA VAL A 249 -20.89 -15.20 -4.30
C VAL A 249 -20.00 -14.75 -3.15
N VAL A 250 -18.71 -15.04 -3.18
CA VAL A 250 -17.79 -14.89 -2.06
C VAL A 250 -17.18 -13.48 -2.04
N ASN A 251 -17.38 -12.74 -0.95
CA ASN A 251 -16.76 -11.48 -0.54
C ASN A 251 -17.10 -10.23 -1.37
N ALA A 252 -18.04 -9.42 -0.86
CA ALA A 252 -18.12 -8.00 -1.18
C ALA A 252 -17.31 -7.23 -0.13
N VAL A 253 -16.24 -6.58 -0.56
CA VAL A 253 -15.43 -5.71 0.28
C VAL A 253 -15.85 -4.27 0.01
N GLN A 254 -16.26 -3.56 1.05
CA GLN A 254 -16.52 -2.13 0.95
C GLN A 254 -15.24 -1.43 0.56
N VAL A 255 -15.27 -0.69 -0.54
CA VAL A 255 -14.23 0.28 -0.83
C VAL A 255 -14.62 1.56 -0.12
N ASP A 256 -13.76 2.01 0.77
CA ASP A 256 -14.02 3.24 1.46
C ASP A 256 -13.81 4.44 0.52
N ARG A 257 -14.89 5.10 0.13
CA ARG A 257 -14.81 6.37 -0.59
C ARG A 257 -14.01 7.42 0.16
N GLN A 258 -13.93 7.30 1.47
CA GLN A 258 -13.22 8.24 2.32
C GLN A 258 -11.74 7.92 2.45
N ALA A 259 -11.30 6.69 2.19
CA ALA A 259 -9.89 6.41 1.90
C ALA A 259 -9.46 6.99 0.54
N SER A 260 -10.39 7.14 -0.41
CA SER A 260 -10.30 8.05 -1.58
C SER A 260 -10.91 9.42 -1.28
N GLY A 261 -11.33 9.70 -0.04
CA GLY A 261 -12.06 10.85 0.42
C GLY A 261 -11.23 12.13 0.48
N ARG A 262 -11.89 13.18 0.87
CA ARG A 262 -11.26 14.50 1.03
C ARG A 262 -10.17 14.43 2.11
N TRP A 263 -8.92 14.48 1.66
CA TRP A 263 -7.77 14.67 2.52
C TRP A 263 -7.31 16.12 2.44
N VAL A 264 -6.72 16.62 3.51
CA VAL A 264 -6.16 17.98 3.57
C VAL A 264 -4.80 17.94 4.24
N ALA A 265 -4.01 18.98 4.03
CA ALA A 265 -2.77 19.17 4.75
C ALA A 265 -3.03 19.26 6.26
N PRO A 266 -2.22 18.59 7.10
CA PRO A 266 -2.44 18.59 8.55
C PRO A 266 -2.12 19.94 9.21
N THR A 267 -1.28 20.75 8.60
CA THR A 267 -0.95 22.10 9.06
C THR A 267 -0.37 22.91 7.91
N THR A 268 -0.23 24.22 8.11
CA THR A 268 0.54 25.11 7.22
C THR A 268 1.99 25.15 7.67
N GLY A 269 2.93 25.02 6.74
CA GLY A 269 4.36 25.04 7.06
C GLY A 269 5.19 24.37 5.97
N ARG A 270 6.50 24.34 6.13
CA ARG A 270 7.42 23.72 5.19
C ARG A 270 7.83 22.34 5.70
N VAL A 271 7.90 21.36 4.81
CA VAL A 271 8.46 20.04 5.13
C VAL A 271 9.92 20.19 5.54
N THR A 272 10.27 19.69 6.74
CA THR A 272 11.61 19.80 7.34
C THR A 272 12.32 18.48 7.47
N SER A 273 11.59 17.34 7.58
CA SER A 273 12.17 16.00 7.61
C SER A 273 11.22 15.01 6.95
N LEU A 274 11.77 14.20 6.06
CA LEU A 274 11.01 13.20 5.30
C LEU A 274 10.92 11.88 6.06
N PHE A 275 9.93 11.08 5.69
CA PHE A 275 9.79 9.68 6.08
C PHE A 275 10.97 8.84 5.57
N GLY A 276 11.42 7.86 6.36
CA GLY A 276 12.40 6.87 5.96
C GLY A 276 13.75 6.97 6.68
N PRO A 277 14.78 6.30 6.15
CA PRO A 277 16.11 6.30 6.75
C PRO A 277 16.72 7.71 6.81
N ARG A 278 17.27 8.08 7.97
CA ARG A 278 17.96 9.37 8.17
C ARG A 278 19.12 9.22 9.15
N VAL A 279 20.03 10.20 9.15
CA VAL A 279 20.95 10.36 10.26
C VAL A 279 20.13 10.73 11.50
N ALA A 280 20.32 10.02 12.60
CA ALA A 280 19.62 10.31 13.85
C ALA A 280 19.85 11.78 14.24
N PRO A 281 18.77 12.58 14.47
CA PRO A 281 18.90 14.03 14.71
C PRO A 281 19.58 14.36 16.05
N ARG A 282 19.69 13.38 16.95
CA ARG A 282 20.39 13.46 18.24
C ARG A 282 20.73 12.04 18.73
N PRO A 283 21.68 11.90 19.68
CA PRO A 283 21.97 10.61 20.31
C PRO A 283 20.72 9.99 20.92
N GLY A 284 20.48 8.70 20.62
CA GLY A 284 19.32 7.94 21.09
C GLY A 284 18.05 8.08 20.26
N ALA A 285 17.99 9.00 19.28
CA ALA A 285 16.87 9.07 18.34
C ALA A 285 16.98 7.98 17.28
N SER A 286 15.80 7.61 16.69
CA SER A 286 15.75 6.62 15.61
C SER A 286 16.44 7.13 14.34
N SER A 287 17.18 6.23 13.67
CA SER A 287 17.71 6.42 12.32
C SER A 287 16.68 6.14 11.22
N PHE A 288 15.47 5.78 11.60
CA PHE A 288 14.32 5.66 10.70
C PHE A 288 13.21 6.58 11.19
N HIS A 289 12.70 7.43 10.31
CA HIS A 289 11.62 8.37 10.60
C HIS A 289 10.29 7.79 10.12
N GLU A 290 9.40 7.45 11.05
CA GLU A 290 8.12 6.82 10.75
C GLU A 290 7.05 7.83 10.28
N GLY A 291 7.39 9.11 10.17
CA GLY A 291 6.47 10.18 9.82
C GLY A 291 7.08 11.24 8.91
N LEU A 292 6.42 12.38 8.89
CA LEU A 292 6.80 13.59 8.17
C LEU A 292 6.81 14.76 9.16
N ASP A 293 7.89 15.53 9.17
CA ASP A 293 7.96 16.74 10.01
C ASP A 293 7.66 17.98 9.17
N ILE A 294 6.73 18.81 9.66
CA ILE A 294 6.32 20.07 9.06
C ILE A 294 6.63 21.21 10.04
N GLY A 295 7.68 21.98 9.72
CA GLY A 295 8.08 23.14 10.52
C GLY A 295 7.02 24.23 10.48
N ALA A 296 6.53 24.63 11.66
CA ALA A 296 5.54 25.67 11.84
C ALA A 296 5.66 26.30 13.24
N PRO A 297 5.32 27.58 13.43
CA PRO A 297 5.34 28.24 14.73
C PRO A 297 4.45 27.54 15.77
N ILE A 298 4.85 27.57 17.04
CA ILE A 298 4.02 27.11 18.15
C ILE A 298 2.67 27.81 18.10
N GLY A 299 1.58 27.06 18.29
CA GLY A 299 0.22 27.58 18.23
C GLY A 299 -0.41 27.59 16.84
N THR A 300 0.33 27.20 15.78
CA THR A 300 -0.25 27.00 14.44
C THR A 300 -1.29 25.89 14.52
N PRO A 301 -2.49 26.04 13.92
CA PRO A 301 -3.51 25.01 13.94
C PRO A 301 -3.07 23.72 13.24
N ILE A 302 -3.40 22.60 13.88
CA ILE A 302 -3.30 21.26 13.32
C ILE A 302 -4.71 20.80 12.98
N TYR A 303 -4.90 20.32 11.75
CA TYR A 303 -6.19 19.91 11.21
C TYR A 303 -6.26 18.41 11.06
N ALA A 304 -7.45 17.83 11.29
CA ALA A 304 -7.72 16.44 10.92
C ALA A 304 -7.54 16.27 9.42
N MET A 305 -6.60 15.40 9.01
CA MET A 305 -6.30 15.17 7.60
C MET A 305 -7.50 14.62 6.82
N SER A 306 -8.42 13.89 7.49
CA SER A 306 -9.66 13.37 6.93
C SER A 306 -10.72 13.23 8.02
N ASP A 307 -11.96 12.92 7.65
CA ASP A 307 -13.00 12.55 8.62
C ASP A 307 -12.55 11.35 9.46
N GLY A 308 -12.84 11.36 10.76
CA GLY A 308 -12.37 10.29 11.64
C GLY A 308 -12.96 10.32 13.05
N VAL A 309 -12.37 9.49 13.90
CA VAL A 309 -12.67 9.42 15.33
C VAL A 309 -11.36 9.50 16.11
N VAL A 310 -11.34 10.29 17.18
CA VAL A 310 -10.19 10.35 18.08
C VAL A 310 -10.05 9.01 18.79
N LEU A 311 -8.97 8.29 18.54
CA LEU A 311 -8.58 7.06 19.25
C LEU A 311 -7.86 7.39 20.55
N TYR A 312 -6.97 8.38 20.48
CA TYR A 312 -6.17 8.83 21.61
C TYR A 312 -5.86 10.32 21.48
N ALA A 313 -5.82 11.00 22.60
CA ALA A 313 -5.34 12.38 22.69
C ALA A 313 -4.80 12.63 24.10
N GLY A 314 -3.50 12.84 24.23
CA GLY A 314 -2.86 12.97 25.53
C GLY A 314 -1.33 12.85 25.48
N PRO A 315 -0.68 12.69 26.66
CA PRO A 315 0.77 12.53 26.77
C PRO A 315 1.24 11.22 26.12
N ALA A 316 2.35 11.28 25.37
CA ALA A 316 2.94 10.14 24.69
C ALA A 316 4.46 10.14 24.81
N SER A 317 5.07 8.95 24.89
CA SER A 317 6.51 8.80 24.92
C SER A 317 7.11 9.23 23.58
N GLY A 318 8.14 10.06 23.62
CA GLY A 318 8.79 10.61 22.42
C GLY A 318 8.06 11.82 21.85
N PHE A 319 6.74 11.78 21.71
CA PHE A 319 5.95 12.89 21.12
C PHE A 319 5.58 13.99 22.11
N GLY A 320 5.80 13.79 23.43
CA GLY A 320 5.35 14.73 24.45
C GLY A 320 3.83 14.67 24.64
N SER A 321 3.09 15.26 23.71
CA SER A 321 1.64 15.11 23.57
C SER A 321 1.29 14.79 22.13
N GLU A 322 0.27 13.92 21.93
CA GLU A 322 -0.18 13.53 20.60
C GLU A 322 -1.69 13.45 20.50
N VAL A 323 -2.17 13.50 19.26
CA VAL A 323 -3.53 13.12 18.86
C VAL A 323 -3.41 11.99 17.84
N VAL A 324 -4.21 10.94 18.01
CA VAL A 324 -4.32 9.82 17.07
C VAL A 324 -5.76 9.73 16.59
N LEU A 325 -5.95 9.79 15.28
CA LEU A 325 -7.26 9.62 14.66
C LEU A 325 -7.33 8.27 13.95
N SER A 326 -8.45 7.59 14.11
CA SER A 326 -8.85 6.48 13.23
C SER A 326 -9.70 7.03 12.11
N HIS A 327 -9.35 6.63 10.92
CA HIS A 327 -10.13 6.86 9.71
C HIS A 327 -10.69 5.53 9.21
N ARG A 328 -11.57 5.58 8.22
CA ARG A 328 -12.05 4.35 7.59
C ARG A 328 -10.92 3.65 6.82
N GLY A 329 -11.13 2.37 6.50
CA GLY A 329 -10.18 1.58 5.69
C GLY A 329 -8.90 1.18 6.40
N GLY A 330 -8.90 1.08 7.75
CA GLY A 330 -7.72 0.70 8.52
C GLY A 330 -6.63 1.78 8.58
N VAL A 331 -7.00 3.03 8.22
CA VAL A 331 -6.05 4.15 8.26
C VAL A 331 -6.08 4.84 9.61
N THR A 332 -4.90 5.10 10.19
CA THR A 332 -4.72 5.97 11.34
C THR A 332 -3.77 7.12 11.01
N THR A 333 -3.99 8.28 11.62
CA THR A 333 -3.06 9.40 11.55
C THR A 333 -2.64 9.83 12.93
N VAL A 334 -1.34 10.15 13.08
CA VAL A 334 -0.73 10.60 14.32
C VAL A 334 -0.29 12.04 14.15
N TYR A 335 -0.48 12.84 15.19
CA TYR A 335 -0.09 14.24 15.26
C TYR A 335 0.68 14.46 16.56
N GLY A 336 2.01 14.50 16.48
CA GLY A 336 2.93 14.60 17.61
C GLY A 336 3.43 16.01 17.88
N HIS A 337 4.12 16.17 19.01
CA HIS A 337 4.74 17.39 19.52
C HIS A 337 3.74 18.55 19.74
N VAL A 338 2.46 18.21 19.98
CA VAL A 338 1.39 19.22 20.10
C VAL A 338 1.48 20.02 21.41
N SER A 339 1.32 21.34 21.34
CA SER A 339 1.31 22.21 22.52
C SER A 339 -0.03 22.25 23.22
N ARG A 340 -1.12 21.98 22.51
CA ARG A 340 -2.48 21.98 23.04
C ARG A 340 -3.40 21.10 22.22
N ILE A 341 -4.13 20.24 22.88
CA ILE A 341 -5.19 19.43 22.31
C ILE A 341 -6.50 20.24 22.34
N LEU A 342 -7.19 20.33 21.20
CA LEU A 342 -8.47 21.04 21.06
C LEU A 342 -9.65 20.07 21.09
N VAL A 343 -9.46 18.84 20.57
CA VAL A 343 -10.49 17.80 20.50
C VAL A 343 -9.96 16.53 21.16
N PRO A 344 -10.29 16.28 22.44
CA PRO A 344 -9.76 15.15 23.17
C PRO A 344 -10.46 13.81 22.87
N SER A 345 -11.64 13.84 22.26
CA SER A 345 -12.41 12.62 21.96
C SER A 345 -13.54 12.90 20.97
N GLY A 346 -14.14 11.83 20.41
CA GLY A 346 -15.30 11.93 19.53
C GLY A 346 -14.95 11.99 18.06
N ARG A 347 -15.97 12.30 17.23
CA ARG A 347 -15.83 12.41 15.78
C ARG A 347 -15.23 13.76 15.40
N VAL A 348 -14.42 13.74 14.35
CA VAL A 348 -13.86 14.93 13.72
C VAL A 348 -14.17 14.94 12.22
N ALA A 349 -14.37 16.14 11.69
CA ALA A 349 -14.52 16.34 10.26
C ALA A 349 -13.16 16.69 9.62
N VAL A 350 -12.99 16.35 8.34
CA VAL A 350 -11.82 16.77 7.54
C VAL A 350 -11.61 18.29 7.62
N GLY A 351 -10.38 18.72 7.91
CA GLY A 351 -10.03 20.13 8.07
C GLY A 351 -10.49 20.76 9.39
N GLN A 352 -11.06 19.99 10.32
CA GLN A 352 -11.37 20.49 11.66
C GLN A 352 -10.08 20.70 12.44
N PRO A 353 -9.89 21.84 13.11
CA PRO A 353 -8.79 22.04 14.05
C PRO A 353 -8.89 21.05 15.22
N ILE A 354 -7.85 20.26 15.44
CA ILE A 354 -7.82 19.20 16.48
C ILE A 354 -6.78 19.47 17.55
N ALA A 355 -5.71 20.19 17.21
CA ALA A 355 -4.62 20.51 18.12
C ALA A 355 -3.86 21.77 17.63
N LEU A 356 -2.84 22.17 18.37
CA LEU A 356 -1.91 23.24 18.00
C LEU A 356 -0.48 22.73 17.96
N VAL A 357 0.29 23.16 16.97
CA VAL A 357 1.73 22.89 16.85
C VAL A 357 2.46 23.28 18.13
N GLY A 358 3.39 22.47 18.54
CA GLY A 358 4.21 22.66 19.70
C GLY A 358 5.69 22.38 19.47
N ASN A 359 6.35 22.01 20.56
CA ASN A 359 7.74 21.58 20.61
C ASN A 359 7.92 20.61 21.79
N GLU A 360 6.86 19.85 22.09
CA GLU A 360 6.81 18.94 23.23
C GLU A 360 7.59 17.64 22.93
N GLY A 361 8.08 17.00 24.00
CA GLY A 361 8.78 15.70 23.89
C GLY A 361 10.12 15.77 23.19
N GLU A 362 10.40 14.78 22.34
CA GLU A 362 11.69 14.59 21.66
C GLU A 362 11.79 15.43 20.38
N SER A 363 11.63 16.74 20.51
CA SER A 363 11.68 17.70 19.41
C SER A 363 12.97 18.52 19.41
N THR A 364 13.43 18.92 18.22
CA THR A 364 14.61 19.82 18.05
C THR A 364 14.24 21.27 17.75
N GLY A 365 12.94 21.56 17.59
CA GLY A 365 12.39 22.88 17.30
C GLY A 365 10.90 22.80 16.97
N PRO A 366 10.18 23.93 16.92
CA PRO A 366 8.76 23.94 16.66
C PRO A 366 8.38 23.28 15.33
N HIS A 367 7.62 22.19 15.38
CA HIS A 367 7.11 21.47 14.19
C HIS A 367 5.93 20.57 14.57
N LEU A 368 5.18 20.16 13.58
CA LEU A 368 4.28 19.01 13.64
C LEU A 368 5.03 17.78 13.14
N HIS A 369 5.15 16.76 13.96
CA HIS A 369 5.42 15.41 13.49
C HIS A 369 4.09 14.76 13.12
N THR A 370 3.97 14.20 11.93
CA THR A 370 2.74 13.51 11.52
C THR A 370 3.02 12.19 10.84
N GLU A 371 2.21 11.17 11.21
CA GLU A 371 2.30 9.86 10.58
C GLU A 371 0.97 9.51 9.90
N VAL A 372 1.07 8.69 8.88
CA VAL A 372 -0.04 7.91 8.31
C VAL A 372 0.28 6.45 8.46
N ARG A 373 -0.63 5.68 9.02
CA ARG A 373 -0.50 4.23 9.18
C ARG A 373 -1.66 3.54 8.48
N VAL A 374 -1.35 2.48 7.76
CA VAL A 374 -2.35 1.61 7.12
C VAL A 374 -2.21 0.22 7.75
N ASP A 375 -3.28 -0.27 8.36
CA ASP A 375 -3.25 -1.52 9.14
C ASP A 375 -2.09 -1.55 10.14
N ASP A 376 -1.93 -0.44 10.90
CA ASP A 376 -0.90 -0.16 11.90
C ASP A 376 0.55 -0.07 11.36
N GLN A 377 0.75 -0.16 10.04
CA GLN A 377 2.07 0.01 9.44
C GLN A 377 2.28 1.45 8.95
N PRO A 378 3.37 2.12 9.37
CA PRO A 378 3.67 3.48 8.92
C PRO A 378 3.99 3.50 7.42
N VAL A 379 3.40 4.46 6.72
CA VAL A 379 3.62 4.72 5.29
C VAL A 379 4.07 6.17 5.12
N ASP A 380 4.77 6.48 4.01
CA ASP A 380 5.23 7.84 3.72
C ASP A 380 4.04 8.82 3.63
N PRO A 381 3.89 9.77 4.61
CA PRO A 381 2.75 10.67 4.62
C PRO A 381 2.73 11.63 3.43
N LEU A 382 3.90 12.01 2.90
CA LEU A 382 4.00 12.90 1.73
C LEU A 382 3.47 12.21 0.47
N ILE A 383 3.86 10.96 0.26
CA ILE A 383 3.36 10.13 -0.85
C ILE A 383 1.87 9.84 -0.65
N TRP A 384 1.47 9.49 0.58
CA TRP A 384 0.05 9.26 0.91
C TRP A 384 -0.82 10.46 0.56
N LEU A 385 -0.49 11.64 1.07
CA LEU A 385 -1.24 12.87 0.84
C LEU A 385 -1.27 13.25 -0.63
N ARG A 386 -0.14 13.12 -1.35
CA ARG A 386 -0.09 13.36 -2.79
C ARG A 386 -1.03 12.44 -3.56
N ASN A 387 -1.07 11.16 -3.21
CA ASN A 387 -1.97 10.17 -3.81
C ASN A 387 -3.45 10.48 -3.54
N HIS A 388 -3.73 11.29 -2.51
CA HIS A 388 -5.08 11.78 -2.16
C HIS A 388 -5.32 13.23 -2.60
N GLY A 389 -4.49 13.76 -3.51
CA GLY A 389 -4.68 15.09 -4.11
C GLY A 389 -4.23 16.26 -3.23
N VAL A 390 -3.45 16.00 -2.18
CA VAL A 390 -2.90 17.03 -1.31
C VAL A 390 -1.42 17.26 -1.63
N VAL A 391 -1.06 18.49 -1.97
CA VAL A 391 0.33 18.90 -2.18
C VAL A 391 0.77 19.72 -0.98
N LEU A 392 1.83 19.27 -0.31
CA LEU A 392 2.52 20.02 0.74
C LEU A 392 3.62 20.86 0.10
N SER A 393 3.77 22.09 0.56
CA SER A 393 4.78 23.07 0.10
C SER A 393 6.10 22.93 0.83
#